data_3d650dc0a93f4893b6466887e21e4b64
#
_entry.id   3d650dc0a93f4893b6466887e21e4b64
#
_cell.length_a   1.000
_cell.length_b   1.000
_cell.length_c   1.000
_cell.angle_alpha   90.00
_cell.angle_beta   90.00
_cell.angle_gamma   90.00
#
_symmetry.space_group_name_H-M   'P 1'
#
loop_
_entity.id
_entity.type
_entity.pdbx_description
1 polymer ?
#
loop_
_entity_poly.entity_id
_entity_poly.type
_entity_poly.pdbx_seq_one_letter_code
_entity_poly.pdbx_strand_id
1 'polypeptide(L)'
;MNQLLIVLEGTDKRVLKKNVNGIVISKTDKLVINEKYTFLHADFRSIDDLIKAKQIINNQIKHIEEIVIINRDIELNMISYQYDYEYMKEIYQTLANIVFFLNTLIDSFDKNINFILSFEKSSHYKIHINNLNDSIVKYLEALKKDLDGSHQINIKKLD
;
A
#
# COMPACT_ATOMS: atom_id res chain seq x y z
N MET A 1 -14.01 3.72 -12.20
CA MET A 1 -13.17 4.05 -11.04
C MET A 1 -11.75 3.57 -11.27
N ASN A 2 -10.79 4.39 -10.96
CA ASN A 2 -9.37 4.07 -11.03
C ASN A 2 -8.87 3.67 -9.64
N GLN A 3 -8.46 2.43 -9.50
CA GLN A 3 -8.02 1.85 -8.23
C GLN A 3 -6.57 1.37 -8.31
N LEU A 4 -5.78 1.69 -7.29
CA LEU A 4 -4.43 1.19 -7.11
C LEU A 4 -4.39 0.30 -5.87
N LEU A 5 -3.97 -0.95 -6.03
CA LEU A 5 -3.74 -1.87 -4.92
C LEU A 5 -2.24 -2.01 -4.66
N ILE A 6 -1.83 -1.66 -3.46
CA ILE A 6 -0.47 -1.83 -2.95
C ILE A 6 -0.48 -3.04 -2.02
N VAL A 7 0.10 -4.14 -2.45
CA VAL A 7 0.10 -5.39 -1.69
C VAL A 7 1.48 -5.61 -1.10
N LEU A 8 1.60 -5.37 0.20
CA LEU A 8 2.83 -5.62 0.94
C LEU A 8 2.94 -7.10 1.29
N GLU A 9 1.86 -7.67 1.81
CA GLU A 9 1.74 -9.07 2.14
C GLU A 9 0.26 -9.49 2.17
N GLY A 10 -0.02 -10.74 1.81
CA GLY A 10 -1.35 -11.34 1.91
C GLY A 10 -2.34 -10.90 0.86
N THR A 11 -3.60 -11.19 1.12
CA THR A 11 -4.72 -10.89 0.22
C THR A 11 -5.95 -10.44 1.00
N ASP A 12 -6.79 -9.65 0.36
CA ASP A 12 -8.12 -9.32 0.88
C ASP A 12 -9.11 -9.16 -0.28
N LYS A 13 -9.96 -10.16 -0.48
CA LYS A 13 -10.95 -10.18 -1.57
C LYS A 13 -12.01 -9.09 -1.45
N ARG A 14 -12.24 -8.56 -0.24
CA ARG A 14 -13.25 -7.51 0.00
C ARG A 14 -12.95 -6.22 -0.74
N VAL A 15 -11.69 -5.97 -1.06
CA VAL A 15 -11.25 -4.73 -1.73
C VAL A 15 -11.32 -4.82 -3.25
N LEU A 16 -11.48 -6.00 -3.81
CA LEU A 16 -11.57 -6.20 -5.26
C LEU A 16 -12.93 -5.76 -5.78
N LYS A 17 -12.93 -4.98 -6.85
CA LYS A 17 -14.14 -4.41 -7.46
C LYS A 17 -14.31 -4.93 -8.89
N LYS A 18 -15.58 -5.04 -9.32
CA LYS A 18 -15.90 -5.62 -10.64
C LYS A 18 -15.71 -4.65 -11.81
N ASN A 19 -15.91 -3.37 -11.60
CA ASN A 19 -15.92 -2.35 -12.66
C ASN A 19 -14.88 -1.26 -12.38
N VAL A 20 -13.61 -1.64 -12.40
CA VAL A 20 -12.51 -0.72 -12.14
C VAL A 20 -11.46 -0.81 -13.23
N ASN A 21 -10.78 0.30 -13.46
CA ASN A 21 -9.49 0.31 -14.09
C ASN A 21 -8.45 0.18 -12.96
N GLY A 22 -7.99 -1.03 -12.71
CA GLY A 22 -7.18 -1.36 -11.54
C GLY A 22 -5.75 -1.72 -11.91
N ILE A 23 -4.83 -1.29 -11.04
CA ILE A 23 -3.44 -1.70 -11.06
C ILE A 23 -3.11 -2.32 -9.72
N VAL A 24 -2.46 -3.47 -9.73
CA VAL A 24 -1.96 -4.14 -8.54
C VAL A 24 -0.45 -4.14 -8.54
N ILE A 25 0.14 -3.68 -7.46
CA ILE A 25 1.58 -3.74 -7.23
C ILE A 25 1.86 -4.75 -6.13
N SER A 26 2.61 -5.79 -6.46
CA SER A 26 2.98 -6.85 -5.53
C SER A 26 4.31 -7.48 -5.91
N LYS A 27 5.02 -8.01 -4.93
CA LYS A 27 6.24 -8.79 -5.16
C LYS A 27 5.95 -10.26 -5.52
N THR A 28 4.71 -10.72 -5.38
CA THR A 28 4.34 -12.12 -5.62
C THR A 28 3.20 -12.24 -6.61
N ASP A 29 3.23 -13.27 -7.46
CA ASP A 29 2.20 -13.57 -8.46
C ASP A 29 1.02 -14.36 -7.88
N LYS A 30 0.94 -14.52 -6.56
CA LYS A 30 -0.04 -15.39 -5.89
C LYS A 30 -1.45 -14.81 -5.81
N LEU A 31 -1.65 -13.57 -6.20
CA LEU A 31 -2.97 -12.96 -6.22
C LEU A 31 -3.75 -13.46 -7.43
N VAL A 32 -4.80 -14.22 -7.16
CA VAL A 32 -5.82 -14.51 -8.18
C VAL A 32 -6.64 -13.24 -8.37
N ILE A 33 -6.26 -12.45 -9.35
CA ILE A 33 -6.94 -11.20 -9.68
C ILE A 33 -7.80 -11.48 -10.91
N ASN A 34 -8.97 -10.84 -10.97
CA ASN A 34 -9.77 -10.91 -12.19
C ASN A 34 -9.05 -10.17 -13.34
N GLU A 35 -9.41 -10.46 -14.57
CA GLU A 35 -8.77 -9.97 -15.79
C GLU A 35 -8.74 -8.43 -15.95
N LYS A 36 -9.41 -7.70 -15.06
CA LYS A 36 -9.54 -6.25 -15.13
C LYS A 36 -8.43 -5.48 -14.42
N TYR A 37 -7.56 -6.17 -13.70
CA TYR A 37 -6.43 -5.55 -13.04
C TYR A 37 -5.15 -5.79 -13.84
N THR A 38 -4.39 -4.74 -14.05
CA THR A 38 -3.01 -4.84 -14.54
C THR A 38 -2.10 -5.16 -13.38
N PHE A 39 -1.33 -6.23 -13.49
CA PHE A 39 -0.41 -6.65 -12.45
C PHE A 39 0.98 -6.07 -12.69
N LEU A 40 1.56 -5.40 -11.69
CA LEU A 40 2.93 -4.92 -11.70
C LEU A 40 3.72 -5.65 -10.62
N HIS A 41 4.74 -6.36 -11.05
CA HIS A 41 5.68 -6.99 -10.13
C HIS A 41 6.67 -5.95 -9.61
N ALA A 42 6.64 -5.68 -8.31
CA ALA A 42 7.56 -4.75 -7.66
C ALA A 42 7.80 -5.14 -6.20
N ASP A 43 9.03 -5.03 -5.77
CA ASP A 43 9.43 -5.19 -4.38
C ASP A 43 9.49 -3.81 -3.71
N PHE A 44 8.73 -3.61 -2.65
CA PHE A 44 8.71 -2.34 -1.91
C PHE A 44 10.01 -2.05 -1.16
N ARG A 45 10.93 -3.00 -1.09
CA ARG A 45 12.30 -2.76 -0.62
C ARG A 45 13.19 -2.10 -1.68
N SER A 46 12.76 -2.11 -2.94
CA SER A 46 13.49 -1.58 -4.09
C SER A 46 12.88 -0.27 -4.58
N ILE A 47 13.58 0.82 -4.40
CA ILE A 47 13.20 2.13 -4.93
C ILE A 47 13.11 2.11 -6.46
N ASP A 48 14.02 1.41 -7.12
CA ASP A 48 14.04 1.33 -8.58
C ASP A 48 12.78 0.66 -9.13
N ASP A 49 12.30 -0.39 -8.46
CA ASP A 49 11.05 -1.05 -8.82
C ASP A 49 9.86 -0.10 -8.70
N LEU A 50 9.83 0.72 -7.65
CA LEU A 50 8.75 1.68 -7.43
C LEU A 50 8.77 2.84 -8.44
N ILE A 51 9.95 3.30 -8.84
CA ILE A 51 10.09 4.31 -9.90
C ILE A 51 9.54 3.77 -11.23
N LYS A 52 9.84 2.53 -11.58
CA LYS A 52 9.30 1.87 -12.76
C LYS A 52 7.78 1.71 -12.68
N ALA A 53 7.27 1.27 -11.52
CA ALA A 53 5.84 1.14 -11.28
C ALA A 53 5.12 2.49 -11.46
N LYS A 54 5.68 3.57 -10.92
CA LYS A 54 5.13 4.92 -11.09
C LYS A 54 4.99 5.31 -12.56
N GLN A 55 6.00 5.04 -13.39
CA GLN A 55 5.95 5.35 -14.82
C GLN A 55 4.79 4.64 -15.50
N ILE A 56 4.57 3.37 -15.18
CA ILE A 56 3.46 2.57 -15.74
C ILE A 56 2.12 3.12 -15.25
N ILE A 57 2.01 3.44 -13.97
CA ILE A 57 0.79 4.01 -13.39
C ILE A 57 0.42 5.31 -14.10
N ASN A 58 1.37 6.21 -14.25
CA ASN A 58 1.15 7.52 -14.90
C ASN A 58 0.70 7.38 -16.36
N ASN A 59 1.11 6.33 -17.05
CA ASN A 59 0.70 6.06 -18.43
C ASN A 59 -0.71 5.47 -18.53
N GLN A 60 -1.20 4.80 -17.48
CA GLN A 60 -2.48 4.08 -17.49
C GLN A 60 -3.59 4.81 -16.73
N ILE A 61 -3.24 5.54 -15.67
CA ILE A 61 -4.19 6.19 -14.77
C ILE A 61 -3.82 7.66 -14.63
N LYS A 62 -4.73 8.56 -15.00
CA LYS A 62 -4.54 10.01 -14.82
C LYS A 62 -5.00 10.50 -13.47
N HIS A 63 -6.07 9.92 -12.94
CA HIS A 63 -6.66 10.29 -11.65
C HIS A 63 -6.91 9.04 -10.84
N ILE A 64 -6.22 8.92 -9.71
CA ILE A 64 -6.38 7.81 -8.78
C ILE A 64 -7.49 8.16 -7.80
N GLU A 65 -8.57 7.40 -7.82
CA GLU A 65 -9.74 7.62 -6.96
C GLU A 65 -9.68 6.80 -5.67
N GLU A 66 -8.97 5.68 -5.71
CA GLU A 66 -8.85 4.81 -4.54
C GLU A 66 -7.48 4.13 -4.51
N ILE A 67 -6.85 4.19 -3.35
CA ILE A 67 -5.62 3.43 -3.05
C ILE A 67 -5.92 2.47 -1.91
N VAL A 68 -5.67 1.20 -2.16
CA VAL A 68 -5.80 0.14 -1.15
C VAL A 68 -4.42 -0.34 -0.75
N ILE A 69 -4.13 -0.39 0.54
CA ILE A 69 -2.87 -0.94 1.06
C ILE A 69 -3.20 -2.20 1.85
N ILE A 70 -2.66 -3.33 1.40
CA ILE A 70 -2.89 -4.65 2.00
C ILE A 70 -1.61 -5.11 2.70
N ASN A 71 -1.71 -5.42 3.98
CA ASN A 71 -0.63 -6.00 4.76
C ASN A 71 -1.22 -6.99 5.76
N ARG A 72 -1.47 -8.21 5.29
CA ARG A 72 -2.17 -9.28 6.02
C ARG A 72 -1.44 -10.60 5.87
N ASP A 73 -1.88 -11.59 6.67
CA ASP A 73 -1.44 -12.98 6.58
C ASP A 73 0.09 -13.14 6.71
N ILE A 74 0.66 -12.31 7.57
CA ILE A 74 2.10 -12.29 7.79
C ILE A 74 2.44 -13.44 8.75
N GLU A 75 2.96 -14.53 8.19
CA GLU A 75 3.47 -15.66 8.97
C GLU A 75 4.85 -15.30 9.54
N LEU A 76 4.85 -14.90 10.80
CA LEU A 76 6.09 -14.78 11.57
C LEU A 76 6.18 -15.94 12.56
N ASN A 77 7.11 -16.83 12.29
CA ASN A 77 7.49 -17.83 13.26
C ASN A 77 8.28 -17.18 14.37
N MET A 78 7.59 -16.47 15.28
CA MET A 78 8.18 -16.26 16.54
C MET A 78 8.81 -14.97 16.89
N ILE A 79 8.97 -14.82 18.14
CA ILE A 79 9.72 -13.80 18.90
C ILE A 79 11.10 -13.50 18.31
N SER A 80 11.78 -14.49 17.73
CA SER A 80 13.11 -14.32 17.14
C SER A 80 13.14 -13.30 15.99
N TYR A 81 12.08 -13.16 15.21
CA TYR A 81 12.02 -12.19 14.14
C TYR A 81 11.94 -10.74 14.63
N GLN A 82 11.40 -10.50 15.82
CA GLN A 82 11.35 -9.15 16.39
C GLN A 82 12.74 -8.58 16.65
N TYR A 83 13.72 -9.44 16.86
CA TYR A 83 15.09 -9.09 17.20
C TYR A 83 16.06 -9.32 16.06
N ASP A 84 15.57 -9.77 14.91
CA ASP A 84 16.38 -9.94 13.71
C ASP A 84 16.62 -8.55 13.08
N TYR A 85 17.87 -8.12 13.09
CA TYR A 85 18.25 -6.82 12.57
C TYR A 85 17.94 -6.64 11.10
N GLU A 86 18.20 -7.66 10.28
CA GLU A 86 17.94 -7.61 8.83
C GLU A 86 16.45 -7.54 8.54
N TYR A 87 15.64 -8.29 9.26
CA TYR A 87 14.18 -8.23 9.14
C TYR A 87 13.63 -6.86 9.53
N MET A 88 14.09 -6.33 10.67
CA MET A 88 13.72 -4.99 11.12
C MET A 88 14.09 -3.93 10.09
N LYS A 89 15.31 -4.01 9.57
CA LYS A 89 15.80 -3.08 8.54
C LYS A 89 14.94 -3.12 7.27
N GLU A 90 14.55 -4.31 6.81
CA GLU A 90 13.67 -4.47 5.65
C GLU A 90 12.29 -3.83 5.87
N ILE A 91 11.72 -3.99 7.05
CA ILE A 91 10.41 -3.39 7.38
C ILE A 91 10.47 -1.87 7.34
N TYR A 92 11.48 -1.27 7.97
CA TYR A 92 11.60 0.18 7.99
C TYR A 92 12.02 0.75 6.63
N GLN A 93 12.78 0.01 5.85
CA GLN A 93 13.06 0.37 4.46
C GLN A 93 11.79 0.35 3.61
N THR A 94 10.93 -0.63 3.80
CA THR A 94 9.62 -0.71 3.15
C THR A 94 8.76 0.50 3.51
N LEU A 95 8.73 0.91 4.77
CA LEU A 95 8.01 2.12 5.20
C LEU A 95 8.51 3.36 4.48
N ALA A 96 9.82 3.58 4.46
CA ALA A 96 10.43 4.73 3.79
C ALA A 96 10.07 4.76 2.30
N ASN A 97 10.11 3.62 1.65
CA ASN A 97 9.81 3.48 0.23
C ASN A 97 8.33 3.71 -0.07
N ILE A 98 7.41 3.24 0.77
CA ILE A 98 5.97 3.47 0.61
C ILE A 98 5.66 4.97 0.74
N VAL A 99 6.21 5.63 1.75
CA VAL A 99 6.01 7.07 1.96
C VAL A 99 6.53 7.84 0.75
N PHE A 100 7.74 7.53 0.28
CA PHE A 100 8.30 8.13 -0.92
C PHE A 100 7.39 7.89 -2.14
N PHE A 101 6.95 6.67 -2.35
CA PHE A 101 6.11 6.29 -3.49
C PHE A 101 4.77 7.03 -3.49
N LEU A 102 4.08 7.06 -2.35
CA LEU A 102 2.82 7.78 -2.22
C LEU A 102 2.99 9.28 -2.46
N ASN A 103 4.07 9.88 -1.95
CA ASN A 103 4.38 11.28 -2.23
C ASN A 103 4.55 11.56 -3.73
N THR A 104 5.15 10.62 -4.47
CA THR A 104 5.33 10.80 -5.92
C THR A 104 4.02 10.70 -6.70
N LEU A 105 2.96 10.15 -6.12
CA LEU A 105 1.66 9.97 -6.77
C LEU A 105 0.66 11.09 -6.48
N ILE A 106 0.99 12.05 -5.62
CA ILE A 106 0.06 13.11 -5.18
C ILE A 106 -0.53 13.88 -6.37
N ASP A 107 0.26 14.19 -7.37
CA ASP A 107 -0.21 14.91 -8.56
C ASP A 107 -1.24 14.09 -9.38
N SER A 108 -1.28 12.79 -9.18
CA SER A 108 -2.23 11.87 -9.83
C SER A 108 -3.46 11.58 -8.96
N PHE A 109 -3.55 12.13 -7.77
CA PHE A 109 -4.72 11.93 -6.92
C PHE A 109 -5.94 12.66 -7.50
N ASP A 110 -7.09 11.99 -7.49
CA ASP A 110 -8.35 12.65 -7.70
C ASP A 110 -8.63 13.64 -6.55
N LYS A 111 -9.42 14.66 -6.80
CA LYS A 111 -9.80 15.65 -5.76
C LYS A 111 -10.51 14.99 -4.58
N ASN A 112 -11.18 13.89 -4.82
CA ASN A 112 -11.81 13.06 -3.80
C ASN A 112 -11.21 11.65 -3.87
N ILE A 113 -10.28 11.36 -2.99
CA ILE A 113 -9.54 10.10 -2.98
C ILE A 113 -9.81 9.31 -1.70
N ASN A 114 -9.99 8.00 -1.84
CA ASN A 114 -10.19 7.09 -0.73
C ASN A 114 -8.92 6.24 -0.52
N PHE A 115 -8.48 6.16 0.73
CA PHE A 115 -7.47 5.19 1.18
C PHE A 115 -8.17 4.11 1.98
N ILE A 116 -8.01 2.86 1.56
CA ILE A 116 -8.52 1.70 2.26
C ILE A 116 -7.35 0.89 2.78
N LEU A 117 -7.29 0.70 4.09
CA LEU A 117 -6.22 0.00 4.77
C LEU A 117 -6.72 -1.35 5.24
N SER A 118 -6.19 -2.40 4.64
CA SER A 118 -6.47 -3.79 5.00
C SER A 118 -5.24 -4.35 5.71
N PHE A 119 -5.19 -4.14 7.03
CA PHE A 119 -4.07 -4.53 7.86
C PHE A 119 -4.44 -5.70 8.77
N GLU A 120 -3.45 -6.55 9.02
CA GLU A 120 -3.59 -7.60 10.00
C GLU A 120 -3.83 -7.01 11.39
N LYS A 121 -4.62 -7.71 12.20
CA LYS A 121 -4.89 -7.29 13.57
C LYS A 121 -3.59 -7.22 14.37
N SER A 122 -3.45 -6.15 15.17
CA SER A 122 -2.29 -5.93 16.03
C SER A 122 -1.96 -7.15 16.90
N SER A 123 -0.68 -7.49 16.97
CA SER A 123 -0.14 -8.52 17.85
C SER A 123 1.18 -8.04 18.45
N HIS A 124 1.35 -8.21 19.77
CA HIS A 124 2.61 -7.82 20.42
C HIS A 124 3.82 -8.64 19.97
N TYR A 125 3.61 -9.77 19.31
CA TYR A 125 4.70 -10.55 18.68
C TYR A 125 5.16 -9.99 17.34
N LYS A 126 4.43 -9.02 16.78
CA LYS A 126 4.71 -8.43 15.48
C LYS A 126 4.95 -6.93 15.59
N ILE A 127 5.77 -6.54 16.56
CA ILE A 127 5.96 -5.13 16.93
C ILE A 127 6.40 -4.25 15.75
N HIS A 128 7.32 -4.72 14.92
CA HIS A 128 7.81 -3.92 13.78
C HIS A 128 6.77 -3.81 12.68
N ILE A 129 5.94 -4.84 12.48
CA ILE A 129 4.83 -4.80 11.54
C ILE A 129 3.74 -3.85 12.04
N ASN A 130 3.42 -3.89 13.31
CA ASN A 130 2.48 -2.96 13.91
C ASN A 130 2.98 -1.52 13.78
N ASN A 131 4.27 -1.28 13.99
CA ASN A 131 4.88 0.03 13.80
C ASN A 131 4.81 0.49 12.35
N LEU A 132 5.05 -0.41 11.39
CA LEU A 132 4.90 -0.12 9.96
C LEU A 132 3.46 0.31 9.65
N ASN A 133 2.48 -0.49 10.06
CA ASN A 133 1.06 -0.21 9.81
C ASN A 133 0.62 1.10 10.46
N ASP A 134 0.97 1.33 11.72
CA ASP A 134 0.63 2.56 12.45
C ASP A 134 1.29 3.80 11.82
N SER A 135 2.52 3.66 11.33
CA SER A 135 3.24 4.74 10.68
C SER A 135 2.63 5.10 9.32
N ILE A 136 2.15 4.13 8.58
CA ILE A 136 1.40 4.38 7.34
C ILE A 136 0.13 5.18 7.65
N VAL A 137 -0.62 4.79 8.67
CA VAL A 137 -1.83 5.52 9.10
C VAL A 137 -1.50 6.96 9.46
N LYS A 138 -0.48 7.17 10.27
CA LYS A 138 -0.05 8.53 10.69
C LYS A 138 0.39 9.37 9.51
N TYR A 139 1.11 8.78 8.57
CA TYR A 139 1.50 9.47 7.34
C TYR A 139 0.27 9.92 6.53
N LEU A 140 -0.72 9.04 6.35
CA LEU A 140 -1.94 9.37 5.61
C LEU A 140 -2.78 10.43 6.33
N GLU A 141 -2.85 10.42 7.65
CA GLU A 141 -3.52 11.45 8.44
C GLU A 141 -2.83 12.81 8.30
N ALA A 142 -1.49 12.83 8.30
CA ALA A 142 -0.71 14.04 8.04
C ALA A 142 -0.93 14.56 6.61
N LEU A 143 -0.92 13.66 5.63
CA LEU A 143 -1.17 13.99 4.23
C LEU A 143 -2.57 14.59 4.04
N LYS A 144 -3.57 14.03 4.69
CA LYS A 144 -4.94 14.54 4.69
C LYS A 144 -5.01 15.99 5.19
N LYS A 145 -4.27 16.29 6.26
CA LYS A 145 -4.16 17.66 6.79
C LYS A 145 -3.48 18.61 5.81
N ASP A 146 -2.36 18.17 5.25
CA ASP A 146 -1.54 19.00 4.36
C ASP A 146 -2.26 19.31 3.04
N LEU A 147 -3.10 18.40 2.56
CA LEU A 147 -3.83 18.54 1.29
C LEU A 147 -5.28 19.01 1.45
N ASP A 148 -5.72 19.38 2.65
CA ASP A 148 -7.11 19.74 2.95
C ASP A 148 -7.65 20.88 2.04
N GLY A 149 -6.81 21.81 1.64
CA GLY A 149 -7.20 22.89 0.73
C GLY A 149 -7.38 22.49 -0.74
N SER A 150 -6.89 21.34 -1.17
CA SER A 150 -6.88 20.90 -2.56
C SER A 150 -7.55 19.55 -2.80
N HIS A 151 -7.56 18.67 -1.80
CA HIS A 151 -8.08 17.31 -1.90
C HIS A 151 -8.94 16.94 -0.71
N GLN A 152 -9.97 16.15 -0.95
CA GLN A 152 -10.72 15.46 0.10
C GLN A 152 -10.18 14.04 0.21
N ILE A 153 -9.48 13.75 1.30
CA ILE A 153 -8.91 12.43 1.56
C ILE A 153 -9.74 11.71 2.62
N ASN A 154 -10.24 10.54 2.28
CA ASN A 154 -10.98 9.67 3.18
C ASN A 154 -10.13 8.45 3.50
N ILE A 155 -10.02 8.11 4.78
CA ILE A 155 -9.22 6.96 5.25
C ILE A 155 -10.14 5.97 5.94
N LYS A 156 -10.18 4.73 5.45
CA LYS A 156 -10.97 3.64 6.01
C LYS A 156 -10.07 2.46 6.35
N LYS A 157 -10.18 1.98 7.58
CA LYS A 157 -9.51 0.73 8.02
C LYS A 157 -10.51 -0.41 7.94
N LEU A 158 -10.10 -1.53 7.35
CA LEU A 158 -10.84 -2.78 7.33
C LEU A 158 -10.32 -3.70 8.44
N ASP A 159 -11.23 -4.24 9.21
CA ASP A 159 -10.93 -5.20 10.27
C ASP A 159 -10.77 -6.63 9.72
#